data_ac3d366852f104fd6cbfb0681d1964e7
#
_entry.id   ac3d366852f104fd6cbfb0681d1964e7
#
_cell.length_a   1.000
_cell.length_b   1.000
_cell.length_c   1.000
_cell.angle_alpha   90.00
_cell.angle_beta   90.00
_cell.angle_gamma   90.00
#
_symmetry.space_group_name_H-M   'P 1'
#
loop_
_entity.id
_entity.type
_entity.pdbx_description
1 polymer ?
#
loop_
_entity_poly.entity_id
_entity_poly.type
_entity_poly.pdbx_seq_one_letter_code
_entity_poly.pdbx_strand_id
1 'polypeptide(L)'
;MIEGNNYVSVDTKQNLGEVYSNIVNDKSRFMKEVRRAFENKVKLYVLIEHGGKIKTLNDVCDWKPKYGYLSGRDVMERLIAIHRAYGTEFLFCDKRVTGKRIVELLTE
;
A
#
# COMPACT_ATOMS: atom_id res chain seq x y z
N MET A 1 -1.54 0.20 12.10
CA MET A 1 -1.02 -1.04 11.48
C MET A 1 -1.41 -2.24 12.31
N ILE A 2 -1.86 -3.31 11.64
CA ILE A 2 -2.34 -4.52 12.31
C ILE A 2 -1.27 -5.60 12.19
N GLU A 3 -0.87 -6.18 13.32
CA GLU A 3 0.12 -7.24 13.36
C GLU A 3 -0.58 -8.57 13.62
N GLY A 4 -0.32 -9.58 12.78
CA GLY A 4 -0.88 -10.92 12.92
C GLY A 4 0.05 -11.84 13.70
N ASN A 5 1.19 -12.14 13.13
CA ASN A 5 2.24 -12.88 13.80
C ASN A 5 3.53 -12.06 13.75
N ASN A 6 4.65 -12.63 14.17
CA ASN A 6 5.92 -11.89 14.24
C ASN A 6 6.48 -11.47 12.88
N TYR A 7 5.87 -11.91 11.78
CA TYR A 7 6.46 -11.77 10.44
C TYR A 7 5.57 -11.06 9.44
N VAL A 8 4.34 -10.73 9.81
CA VAL A 8 3.37 -10.11 8.89
C VAL A 8 2.67 -8.94 9.56
N SER A 9 2.60 -7.83 8.85
CA SER A 9 1.82 -6.65 9.26
C SER A 9 0.97 -6.19 8.09
N VAL A 10 -0.21 -5.67 8.38
CA VAL A 10 -1.11 -5.10 7.36
C VAL A 10 -1.43 -3.67 7.75
N ASP A 11 -1.14 -2.74 6.84
CA ASP A 11 -1.49 -1.33 6.97
C ASP A 11 -2.62 -1.04 5.98
N THR A 12 -3.76 -0.56 6.46
CA THR A 12 -4.90 -0.27 5.59
C THR A 12 -4.92 1.18 5.19
N LYS A 13 -5.25 1.44 3.92
CA LYS A 13 -5.43 2.78 3.38
C LYS A 13 -6.83 2.88 2.79
N GLN A 14 -7.49 4.00 3.02
CA GLN A 14 -8.88 4.20 2.59
C GLN A 14 -9.04 4.31 1.08
N ASN A 15 -8.02 4.78 0.40
CA ASN A 15 -8.03 4.94 -1.06
C ASN A 15 -6.62 5.30 -1.56
N LEU A 16 -6.49 5.43 -2.87
CA LEU A 16 -5.21 5.82 -3.48
C LEU A 16 -4.81 7.26 -3.15
N GLY A 17 -5.76 8.14 -2.86
CA GLY A 17 -5.46 9.51 -2.45
C GLY A 17 -4.67 9.53 -1.15
N GLU A 18 -4.99 8.66 -0.21
CA GLU A 18 -4.23 8.52 1.04
C GLU A 18 -2.82 8.02 0.77
N VAL A 19 -2.68 7.03 -0.12
CA VAL A 19 -1.35 6.52 -0.53
C VAL A 19 -0.54 7.64 -1.18
N TYR A 20 -1.15 8.42 -2.07
CA TYR A 20 -0.51 9.56 -2.70
C TYR A 20 0.04 10.51 -1.64
N SER A 21 -0.79 10.87 -0.67
CA SER A 21 -0.37 11.74 0.43
C SER A 21 0.81 11.16 1.20
N ASN A 22 0.83 9.86 1.43
CA ASN A 22 1.92 9.19 2.14
C ASN A 22 3.25 9.26 1.38
N ILE A 23 3.24 9.15 0.06
CA ILE A 23 4.47 9.15 -0.73
C ILE A 23 4.94 10.55 -1.13
N VAL A 24 4.09 11.56 -1.01
CA VAL A 24 4.40 12.94 -1.40
C VAL A 24 4.54 13.84 -0.17
N ASN A 25 3.50 13.89 0.67
CA ASN A 25 3.46 14.81 1.81
C ASN A 25 4.11 14.25 3.07
N ASP A 26 3.91 12.96 3.34
CA ASP A 26 4.41 12.28 4.53
C ASP A 26 5.47 11.23 4.19
N LYS A 27 6.25 11.46 3.15
CA LYS A 27 7.22 10.50 2.63
C LYS A 27 8.16 9.96 3.71
N SER A 28 8.70 10.84 4.52
CA SER A 28 9.64 10.48 5.59
C SER A 28 9.03 9.48 6.57
N ARG A 29 7.81 9.76 7.00
CA ARG A 29 7.07 8.95 7.96
C ARG A 29 6.70 7.59 7.35
N PHE A 30 6.18 7.59 6.14
CA PHE A 30 5.81 6.36 5.44
C PHE A 30 7.02 5.47 5.19
N MET A 31 8.11 6.04 4.68
CA MET A 31 9.33 5.28 4.41
C MET A 31 9.99 4.76 5.69
N LYS A 32 9.81 5.45 6.81
CA LYS A 32 10.28 4.97 8.10
C LYS A 32 9.58 3.67 8.49
N GLU A 33 8.27 3.59 8.28
CA GLU A 33 7.50 2.36 8.54
C GLU A 33 7.94 1.23 7.61
N VAL A 34 8.11 1.53 6.33
CA VAL A 34 8.54 0.54 5.33
C VAL A 34 9.92 -0.03 5.68
N ARG A 35 10.88 0.85 6.00
CA ARG A 35 12.23 0.43 6.35
C ARG A 35 12.26 -0.37 7.66
N ARG A 36 11.46 0.05 8.63
CA ARG A 36 11.37 -0.64 9.92
C ARG A 36 10.87 -2.07 9.74
N ALA A 37 9.84 -2.26 8.93
CA ALA A 37 9.35 -3.59 8.61
C ALA A 37 10.44 -4.43 7.94
N PHE A 38 11.12 -3.87 6.96
CA PHE A 38 12.20 -4.54 6.25
C PHE A 38 13.34 -4.96 7.20
N GLU A 39 13.79 -4.04 8.05
CA GLU A 39 14.88 -4.30 8.99
C GLU A 39 14.52 -5.39 10.02
N ASN A 40 13.26 -5.45 10.40
CA ASN A 40 12.77 -6.45 11.37
C ASN A 40 12.28 -7.73 10.71
N LYS A 41 12.49 -7.89 9.40
CA LYS A 41 12.07 -9.06 8.61
C LYS A 41 10.56 -9.32 8.69
N VAL A 42 9.79 -8.23 8.75
CA VAL A 42 8.33 -8.28 8.76
C VAL A 42 7.83 -8.01 7.35
N LYS A 43 6.97 -8.91 6.84
CA LYS A 43 6.30 -8.69 5.56
C LYS A 43 5.22 -7.63 5.75
N LEU A 44 5.36 -6.50 5.07
CA LEU A 44 4.38 -5.42 5.15
C LEU A 44 3.47 -5.46 3.93
N TYR A 45 2.18 -5.60 4.20
CA TYR A 45 1.13 -5.45 3.20
C TYR A 45 0.46 -4.10 3.39
N VAL A 46 0.41 -3.31 2.33
CA VAL A 46 -0.38 -2.08 2.32
C VAL A 46 -1.66 -2.40 1.57
N LEU A 47 -2.75 -2.53 2.29
CA LEU A 47 -4.04 -2.91 1.74
C LEU A 47 -4.87 -1.66 1.46
N ILE A 48 -5.12 -1.39 0.19
CA ILE A 48 -5.75 -0.16 -0.28
C ILE A 48 -7.22 -0.44 -0.60
N GLU A 49 -8.12 0.21 0.13
CA GLU A 49 -9.56 0.09 -0.05
C GLU A 49 -10.03 0.96 -1.21
N HIS A 50 -9.70 0.55 -2.42
CA HIS A 50 -10.03 1.30 -3.62
C HIS A 50 -10.80 0.42 -4.59
N GLY A 51 -12.11 0.64 -4.67
CA GLY A 51 -12.97 -0.15 -5.54
C GLY A 51 -12.85 0.25 -7.02
N GLY A 52 -13.70 -0.35 -7.85
CA GLY A 52 -13.76 -0.05 -9.27
C GLY A 52 -12.71 -0.79 -10.08
N LYS A 53 -12.09 -0.09 -11.01
CA LYS A 53 -11.17 -0.69 -11.99
C LYS A 53 -9.75 -0.90 -11.48
N ILE A 54 -9.39 -0.26 -10.37
CA ILE A 54 -8.04 -0.36 -9.81
C ILE A 54 -7.98 -1.59 -8.89
N LYS A 55 -7.47 -2.69 -9.39
CA LYS A 55 -7.42 -3.96 -8.65
C LYS A 55 -6.01 -4.47 -8.42
N THR A 56 -5.04 -3.95 -9.17
CA THR A 56 -3.65 -4.35 -9.05
C THR A 56 -2.76 -3.11 -9.10
N LEU A 57 -1.50 -3.30 -8.72
CA LEU A 57 -0.52 -2.21 -8.78
C LEU A 57 -0.37 -1.65 -10.20
N ASN A 58 -0.45 -2.51 -11.21
CA ASN A 58 -0.36 -2.06 -12.60
C ASN A 58 -1.53 -1.16 -13.03
N ASP A 59 -2.69 -1.35 -12.42
CA ASP A 59 -3.87 -0.53 -12.73
C ASP A 59 -3.72 0.91 -12.24
N VAL A 60 -2.82 1.16 -11.31
CA VAL A 60 -2.61 2.51 -10.75
C VAL A 60 -2.18 3.48 -11.84
N CYS A 61 -1.55 3.00 -12.91
CA CYS A 61 -1.14 3.88 -14.01
C CYS A 61 -2.33 4.57 -14.69
N ASP A 62 -3.53 3.99 -14.59
CA ASP A 62 -4.76 4.56 -15.16
C ASP A 62 -5.51 5.45 -14.18
N TRP A 63 -5.06 5.53 -12.94
CA TRP A 63 -5.68 6.37 -11.93
C TRP A 63 -5.32 7.83 -12.15
N LYS A 64 -6.30 8.71 -11.99
CA LYS A 64 -6.12 10.15 -12.14
C LYS A 64 -6.26 10.84 -10.80
N PRO A 65 -5.15 11.25 -10.16
CA PRO A 65 -5.22 11.99 -8.90
C PRO A 65 -5.94 13.33 -9.10
N LYS A 66 -6.76 13.70 -8.13
CA LYS A 66 -7.47 14.98 -8.15
C LYS A 66 -6.53 16.16 -7.89
N TYR A 67 -5.52 15.95 -7.06
CA TYR A 67 -4.63 17.01 -6.60
C TYR A 67 -3.19 16.52 -6.67
N GLY A 68 -2.27 17.46 -6.65
CA GLY A 68 -0.85 17.16 -6.64
C GLY A 68 -0.25 17.14 -8.03
N TYR A 69 1.04 16.87 -8.10
CA TYR A 69 1.81 16.98 -9.34
C TYR A 69 2.19 15.63 -9.96
N LEU A 70 1.95 14.53 -9.27
CA LEU A 70 2.25 13.22 -9.82
C LEU A 70 1.06 12.67 -10.61
N SER A 71 1.36 11.97 -11.71
CA SER A 71 0.34 11.22 -12.44
C SER A 71 0.15 9.85 -11.78
N GLY A 72 -0.90 9.12 -12.19
CA GLY A 72 -1.08 7.74 -11.76
C GLY A 72 0.12 6.87 -12.08
N ARG A 73 0.72 7.06 -13.25
CA ARG A 73 1.92 6.34 -13.65
C ARG A 73 3.10 6.63 -12.72
N ASP A 74 3.30 7.91 -12.36
CA ASP A 74 4.34 8.28 -11.42
C ASP A 74 4.15 7.61 -10.06
N VAL A 75 2.93 7.59 -9.58
CA VAL A 75 2.58 6.92 -8.32
C VAL A 75 2.87 5.43 -8.43
N MET A 76 2.44 4.79 -9.50
CA MET A 76 2.70 3.37 -9.74
C MET A 76 4.20 3.06 -9.72
N GLU A 77 4.99 3.86 -10.41
CA GLU A 77 6.44 3.66 -10.47
C GLU A 77 7.10 3.76 -9.10
N ARG A 78 6.65 4.71 -8.28
CA ARG A 78 7.15 4.86 -6.91
C ARG A 78 6.78 3.66 -6.03
N LEU A 79 5.56 3.17 -6.14
CA LEU A 79 5.12 2.00 -5.38
C LEU A 79 5.87 0.73 -5.82
N ILE A 80 6.11 0.58 -7.11
CA ILE A 80 6.91 -0.54 -7.63
C ILE A 80 8.33 -0.48 -7.09
N ALA A 81 8.94 0.72 -7.04
CA ALA A 81 10.29 0.88 -6.51
C ALA A 81 10.36 0.47 -5.04
N ILE A 82 9.36 0.85 -4.24
CA ILE A 82 9.28 0.46 -2.83
C ILE A 82 9.13 -1.05 -2.70
N HIS A 83 8.28 -1.65 -3.51
CA HIS A 83 8.09 -3.11 -3.53
C HIS A 83 9.40 -3.83 -3.84
N ARG A 84 10.13 -3.38 -4.85
CA ARG A 84 11.39 -4.01 -5.25
C ARG A 84 12.49 -3.85 -4.20
N ALA A 85 12.55 -2.68 -3.56
CA ALA A 85 13.60 -2.39 -2.59
C ALA A 85 13.36 -3.04 -1.23
N TYR A 86 12.11 -3.13 -0.79
CA TYR A 86 11.78 -3.51 0.59
C TYR A 86 10.83 -4.71 0.70
N GLY A 87 10.35 -5.23 -0.41
CA GLY A 87 9.40 -6.34 -0.39
C GLY A 87 8.00 -5.98 0.09
N THR A 88 7.73 -4.70 0.32
CA THR A 88 6.38 -4.24 0.68
C THR A 88 5.41 -4.55 -0.46
N GLU A 89 4.27 -5.13 -0.14
CA GLU A 89 3.25 -5.42 -1.16
C GLU A 89 2.07 -4.48 -1.05
N PHE A 90 1.65 -3.95 -2.20
CA PHE A 90 0.49 -3.08 -2.31
C PHE A 90 -0.64 -3.88 -2.93
N LEU A 91 -1.69 -4.10 -2.15
CA LEU A 91 -2.84 -4.88 -2.56
C LEU A 91 -4.09 -4.02 -2.54
N PHE A 92 -5.06 -4.40 -3.34
CA PHE A 92 -6.29 -3.63 -3.51
C PHE A 92 -7.49 -4.50 -3.18
N CYS A 93 -8.48 -3.91 -2.51
CA CYS A 93 -9.72 -4.62 -2.24
C CYS A 93 -10.88 -3.63 -2.18
N ASP A 94 -12.11 -4.15 -2.31
CA ASP A 94 -13.30 -3.39 -2.06
C ASP A 94 -13.44 -3.20 -0.54
N LYS A 95 -13.87 -2.02 -0.13
CA LYS A 95 -14.05 -1.66 1.28
C LYS A 95 -14.92 -2.68 2.05
N ARG A 96 -15.88 -3.30 1.36
CA ARG A 96 -16.78 -4.27 1.98
C ARG A 96 -16.10 -5.56 2.42
N VAL A 97 -14.93 -5.88 1.88
CA VAL A 97 -14.23 -7.13 2.18
C VAL A 97 -12.89 -6.91 2.89
N THR A 98 -12.62 -5.69 3.35
CA THR A 98 -11.33 -5.36 3.99
C THR A 98 -11.03 -6.28 5.18
N GLY A 99 -12.01 -6.45 6.08
CA GLY A 99 -11.83 -7.30 7.27
C GLY A 99 -11.47 -8.73 6.92
N LYS A 100 -12.18 -9.30 5.95
CA LYS A 100 -11.91 -10.66 5.46
C LYS A 100 -10.51 -10.75 4.86
N ARG A 101 -10.12 -9.76 4.08
CA ARG A 101 -8.82 -9.73 3.41
C ARG A 101 -7.68 -9.64 4.42
N ILE A 102 -7.85 -8.83 5.46
CA ILE A 102 -6.86 -8.73 6.55
C ILE A 102 -6.64 -10.09 7.20
N VAL A 103 -7.73 -10.79 7.53
CA VAL A 103 -7.63 -12.12 8.15
C VAL A 103 -6.89 -13.08 7.23
N GLU A 104 -7.20 -13.09 5.93
CA GLU A 104 -6.53 -13.93 4.95
C GLU A 104 -5.02 -13.66 4.92
N LEU A 105 -4.63 -12.38 4.90
CA LEU A 105 -3.21 -11.99 4.85
C LEU A 105 -2.47 -12.38 6.14
N LEU A 106 -3.10 -12.24 7.29
CA LEU A 106 -2.48 -12.55 8.57
C LEU A 106 -2.37 -14.06 8.85
N THR A 107 -3.16 -14.87 8.15
CA THR A 107 -3.18 -16.32 8.37
C THR A 107 -2.51 -17.14 7.26
N GLU A 108 -2.01 -16.48 6.24
CA GLU A 108 -1.25 -17.16 5.17
C GLU A 108 0.05 -17.78 5.67
#